data_c5008a369f706b9a40da8783d5b29d2b
#
_entry.id   c5008a369f706b9a40da8783d5b29d2b
#
_cell.length_a   1.000
_cell.length_b   1.000
_cell.length_c   1.000
_cell.angle_alpha   90.00
_cell.angle_beta   90.00
_cell.angle_gamma   90.00
#
_symmetry.space_group_name_H-M   'P 1'
#
loop_
_entity.id
_entity.type
_entity.pdbx_description
1 polymer ?
#
loop_
_entity_poly.entity_id
_entity_poly.type
_entity_poly.pdbx_seq_one_letter_code
_entity_poly.pdbx_strand_id
1 'polypeptide(L)' 'MRKIEHIGIAVKDLEISNPIFEKLFGAPPYKSEEVASEGVKTSFFLNGPNKIELLEATNPESPIAKFIEKKG' A
#
# COMPACT_ATOMS: atom_id res chain seq x y z
N MET A 1 18.46 -17.64 6.46
CA MET A 1 17.76 -17.37 6.01
C MET A 1 17.02 -16.43 5.79
N ARG A 2 16.88 -15.90 5.08
CA ARG A 2 16.21 -14.89 5.07
C ARG A 2 15.07 -14.95 4.38
N LYS A 3 14.17 -14.47 4.69
CA LYS A 3 13.05 -14.55 4.04
C LYS A 3 12.66 -13.31 3.39
N ILE A 4 11.70 -13.34 2.45
CA ILE A 4 11.16 -12.15 1.84
C ILE A 4 10.38 -11.37 2.86
N GLU A 5 10.72 -10.12 3.02
CA GLU A 5 10.00 -9.24 3.93
C GLU A 5 8.76 -8.70 3.24
N HIS A 6 7.73 -8.48 4.01
CA HIS A 6 6.49 -7.93 3.52
C HIS A 6 6.16 -6.72 4.38
N ILE A 7 6.19 -5.55 3.79
CA ILE A 7 5.96 -4.30 4.51
C ILE A 7 4.68 -3.64 4.01
N GLY A 8 3.78 -3.34 4.93
CA GLY A 8 2.54 -2.66 4.59
C GLY A 8 2.60 -1.21 5.03
N ILE A 9 2.23 -0.31 4.13
CA ILE A 9 2.24 1.12 4.41
C ILE A 9 0.88 1.69 4.12
N ALA A 10 0.24 2.27 5.13
CA ALA A 10 -1.06 2.92 4.95
C ALA A 10 -0.85 4.30 4.34
N VAL A 11 -1.57 4.60 3.27
CA VAL A 11 -1.46 5.88 2.60
C VAL A 11 -2.84 6.48 2.44
N LYS A 12 -2.89 7.79 2.27
CA LYS A 12 -4.15 8.49 2.13
C LYS A 12 -4.72 8.40 0.72
N ASP A 13 -3.85 8.34 -0.28
CA ASP A 13 -4.30 8.36 -1.66
C ASP A 13 -3.28 7.67 -2.54
N LEU A 14 -3.66 6.54 -3.12
CA LEU A 14 -2.76 5.78 -3.98
C LEU A 14 -2.40 6.52 -5.26
N GLU A 15 -3.29 7.35 -5.76
CA GLU A 15 -2.98 8.11 -6.96
C GLU A 15 -1.83 9.08 -6.75
N ILE A 16 -1.68 9.54 -5.52
CA ILE A 16 -0.57 10.40 -5.18
C ILE A 16 0.66 9.59 -4.79
N SER A 17 0.44 8.52 -4.03
CA SER A 17 1.54 7.74 -3.50
C SER A 17 2.22 6.85 -4.55
N ASN A 18 1.44 6.27 -5.46
CA ASN A 18 2.02 5.37 -6.46
C ASN A 18 3.15 6.01 -7.27
N PRO A 19 2.97 7.22 -7.81
CA PRO A 19 4.08 7.83 -8.58
C PRO A 19 5.32 8.06 -7.74
N ILE A 20 5.13 8.39 -6.47
CA ILE A 20 6.26 8.64 -5.57
C ILE A 20 7.06 7.35 -5.36
N PHE A 21 6.37 6.26 -5.06
CA PHE A 21 7.03 5.00 -4.81
C PHE A 21 7.56 4.37 -6.10
N GLU A 22 6.89 4.63 -7.22
CA GLU A 22 7.37 4.19 -8.51
C GLU A 22 8.73 4.82 -8.81
N LYS A 23 8.86 6.09 -8.51
CA LYS A 23 10.11 6.79 -8.71
C LYS A 23 11.17 6.28 -7.75
N LEU A 24 10.78 6.02 -6.51
CA LEU A 24 11.70 5.55 -5.50
C LEU A 24 12.24 4.16 -5.82
N PHE A 25 11.39 3.27 -6.29
CA PHE A 25 11.78 1.89 -6.56
C PHE A 25 12.19 1.65 -8.01
N GLY A 26 11.95 2.62 -8.89
CA GLY A 26 12.37 2.51 -10.27
C GLY A 26 11.48 1.66 -11.15
N ALA A 27 10.28 1.34 -10.68
CA ALA A 27 9.36 0.52 -11.46
C ALA A 27 7.94 0.73 -10.96
N PRO A 28 6.94 0.56 -11.84
CA PRO A 28 5.54 0.68 -11.41
C PRO A 28 5.14 -0.49 -10.53
N PRO A 29 3.97 -0.41 -9.88
CA PRO A 29 3.52 -1.54 -9.10
C PRO A 29 3.32 -2.74 -10.00
N TYR A 30 3.65 -3.91 -9.48
CA TYR A 30 3.49 -5.12 -10.30
C TYR A 30 2.08 -5.67 -10.18
N LYS A 31 1.29 -5.16 -9.25
CA LYS A 31 -0.05 -5.66 -9.01
C LYS A 31 -0.84 -4.62 -8.23
N SER A 32 -2.13 -4.55 -8.48
CA SER A 32 -3.06 -3.73 -7.72
C SER A 32 -4.31 -4.55 -7.44
N GLU A 33 -4.91 -4.32 -6.29
CA GLU A 33 -6.13 -5.02 -5.91
C GLU A 33 -7.04 -4.08 -5.15
N GLU A 34 -8.34 -4.34 -5.25
CA GLU A 34 -9.30 -3.67 -4.39
C GLU A 34 -10.13 -4.73 -3.71
N VAL A 35 -10.16 -4.70 -2.39
CA VAL A 35 -10.96 -5.64 -1.60
C VAL A 35 -12.11 -4.84 -0.98
N ALA A 36 -13.22 -4.78 -1.72
CA ALA A 36 -14.34 -3.94 -1.32
C ALA A 36 -14.90 -4.33 0.03
N SER A 37 -14.92 -5.62 0.33
CA SER A 37 -15.46 -6.09 1.60
C SER A 37 -14.63 -5.62 2.79
N GLU A 38 -13.37 -5.28 2.55
CA GLU A 38 -12.50 -4.79 3.60
C GLU A 38 -12.28 -3.29 3.51
N GLY A 39 -12.84 -2.66 2.48
CA GLY A 39 -12.70 -1.23 2.32
C GLY A 39 -11.26 -0.79 2.05
N VAL A 40 -10.54 -1.53 1.22
CA VAL A 40 -9.14 -1.24 0.99
C VAL A 40 -8.75 -1.44 -0.47
N LYS A 41 -7.86 -0.57 -0.94
CA LYS A 41 -7.20 -0.70 -2.24
C LYS A 41 -5.72 -0.85 -1.96
N THR A 42 -5.05 -1.69 -2.73
CA THR A 42 -3.64 -1.94 -2.51
C THR A 42 -2.84 -1.82 -3.80
N SER A 43 -1.59 -1.42 -3.66
CA SER A 43 -0.61 -1.47 -4.74
C SER A 43 0.61 -2.20 -4.22
N PHE A 44 1.16 -3.09 -5.04
CA PHE A 44 2.28 -3.91 -4.65
C PHE A 44 3.52 -3.56 -5.45
N PHE A 45 4.60 -3.29 -4.74
CA PHE A 45 5.89 -3.01 -5.34
C PHE A 45 6.92 -4.02 -4.85
N LEU A 46 7.97 -4.19 -5.63
CA LEU A 46 9.11 -5.01 -5.20
C LEU A 46 10.32 -4.10 -5.02
N ASN A 47 11.04 -4.34 -3.95
CA ASN A 47 12.28 -3.64 -3.67
C ASN A 47 13.30 -4.72 -3.29
N GLY A 48 13.98 -5.27 -4.30
CA GLY A 48 14.84 -6.40 -4.09
C GLY A 48 14.03 -7.61 -3.67
N PRO A 49 14.36 -8.27 -2.59
CA PRO A 49 13.55 -9.40 -2.11
C PRO A 49 12.33 -8.96 -1.30
N ASN A 50 12.18 -7.66 -1.04
CA ASN A 50 11.11 -7.18 -0.18
C ASN A 50 9.87 -6.84 -0.98
N LYS A 51 8.71 -7.17 -0.42
CA LYS A 51 7.42 -6.81 -1.00
C LYS A 51 6.87 -5.63 -0.22
N ILE A 52 6.55 -4.57 -0.95
CA ILE A 52 6.01 -3.35 -0.35
C ILE A 52 4.56 -3.23 -0.77
N GLU A 53 3.68 -3.10 0.19
CA GLU A 53 2.26 -3.00 -0.08
C GLU A 53 1.74 -1.65 0.42
N LEU A 54 1.20 -0.84 -0.50
CA LEU A 54 0.57 0.41 -0.12
C LEU A 54 -0.92 0.17 0.03
N LEU A 55 -1.50 0.66 1.11
CA LEU A 55 -2.89 0.39 1.43
C LEU A 55 -3.65 1.71 1.59
N GLU A 56 -4.70 1.85 0.81
CA GLU A 56 -5.57 3.02 0.89
C GLU A 56 -6.97 2.59 1.30
N ALA A 57 -7.55 3.29 2.27
CA ALA A 57 -8.93 3.03 2.68
C ALA A 57 -9.90 3.51 1.62
N THR A 58 -10.89 2.70 1.27
CA THR A 58 -11.91 3.11 0.31
C THR A 58 -13.17 3.60 1.01
N ASN A 59 -13.22 3.48 2.34
CA ASN A 59 -14.31 4.07 3.10
C ASN A 59 -13.82 4.35 4.52
N PRO A 60 -14.48 5.28 5.24
CA PRO A 60 -14.00 5.69 6.56
C PRO A 60 -14.15 4.63 7.64
N GLU A 61 -14.89 3.57 7.36
CA GLU A 61 -15.07 2.51 8.35
C GLU A 61 -14.00 1.45 8.30
N SER A 62 -13.13 1.47 7.28
CA SER A 62 -12.15 0.43 7.15
C SER A 62 -11.06 0.54 8.23
N PRO A 63 -10.41 -0.57 8.58
CA PRO A 63 -9.32 -0.50 9.57
C PRO A 63 -8.19 0.40 9.14
N ILE A 64 -7.94 0.50 7.82
CA ILE A 64 -6.88 1.37 7.32
C ILE A 64 -7.22 2.83 7.56
N ALA A 65 -8.49 3.22 7.32
CA ALA A 65 -8.90 4.58 7.55
C ALA A 65 -8.75 4.95 9.03
N LYS A 66 -9.12 4.05 9.91
CA LYS A 66 -9.02 4.29 11.33
C LYS A 66 -7.58 4.36 11.79
N PHE A 67 -6.72 3.57 11.17
CA PHE A 67 -5.30 3.62 11.48
C PHE A 67 -4.70 4.96 11.10
N ILE A 68 -5.00 5.45 9.91
CA ILE A 68 -4.48 6.73 9.44
C ILE A 68 -5.00 7.87 10.31
N GLU A 69 -6.27 7.83 10.65
CA GLU A 69 -6.88 8.85 11.49
C GLU A 69 -6.17 8.92 12.84
N LYS A 70 -5.83 7.77 13.39
CA LYS A 70 -5.22 7.70 14.69
C LYS A 70 -3.75 8.15 14.67
N LYS A 71 -3.05 7.81 13.60
CA LYS A 71 -1.62 8.12 13.50
C LYS A 71 -1.35 9.48 12.90
N GLY A 72 -2.32 10.05 12.32
CA GLY A 72 -2.13 11.36 11.79
C GLY A 72 -1.96 11.44 10.35
#